data_75f06b40c816acb18ba15f3846d30ba6
#
_entry.id   75f06b40c816acb18ba15f3846d30ba6
#
_cell.length_a   1.000
_cell.length_b   1.000
_cell.length_c   1.000
_cell.angle_alpha   90.00
_cell.angle_beta   90.00
_cell.angle_gamma   90.00
#
_symmetry.space_group_name_H-M   'P 1'
#
loop_
_entity.id
_entity.type
_entity.pdbx_description
1 polymer ?
#
loop_
_entity_poly.entity_id
_entity_poly.type
_entity_poly.pdbx_seq_one_letter_code
_entity_poly.pdbx_strand_id
1 'polypeptide(L)'
;GLVPQKERGVMLWGVPTKGLSYGLALSTGQGKNNNDLVSAKAKNDLIGRVATNVSELIDQKDTVLHVGLSYSDGSLPANFGLSQRTEARGVTFFNVQNFSGTNVERTRMGVDTALAWGPVKLQGEYVAANYQGSVSGSSYDRDITAYYAEIMWMLTGEKYADAYRNNT
;
A
#
# COMPACT_ATOMS: atom_id res chain seq x y z
N GLY A 1 -9.42 2.51 -2.82
CA GLY A 1 -8.21 1.71 -2.75
C GLY A 1 -8.21 0.75 -1.58
N LEU A 2 -7.40 -0.29 -1.67
CA LEU A 2 -7.15 -1.24 -0.57
C LEU A 2 -6.39 -0.58 0.59
N VAL A 3 -5.86 0.61 0.38
CA VAL A 3 -5.09 1.38 1.37
C VAL A 3 -5.76 2.73 1.60
N PRO A 4 -5.92 3.16 2.86
CA PRO A 4 -6.43 4.48 3.17
C PRO A 4 -5.41 5.56 2.73
N GLN A 5 -5.91 6.67 2.23
CA GLN A 5 -5.05 7.77 1.77
C GLN A 5 -4.44 8.58 2.92
N LYS A 6 -5.08 8.59 4.07
CA LYS A 6 -4.65 9.34 5.26
C LYS A 6 -5.04 8.59 6.53
N GLU A 7 -4.08 8.51 7.45
CA GLU A 7 -4.23 7.87 8.76
C GLU A 7 -3.71 8.81 9.85
N ARG A 8 -4.19 8.61 11.08
CA ARG A 8 -3.60 9.23 12.27
C ARG A 8 -2.67 8.23 12.93
N GLY A 9 -1.46 8.66 13.28
CA GLY A 9 -0.49 7.77 13.89
C GLY A 9 0.86 8.43 14.08
N VAL A 10 1.82 7.63 14.45
CA VAL A 10 3.24 7.98 14.53
C VAL A 10 4.04 7.13 13.56
N MET A 11 5.06 7.70 12.96
CA MET A 11 5.90 7.03 11.98
C MET A 11 7.37 7.33 12.26
N LEU A 12 8.19 6.29 12.23
CA LEU A 12 9.63 6.35 12.15
C LEU A 12 10.03 5.98 10.71
N TRP A 13 10.82 6.82 10.07
CA TRP A 13 11.30 6.55 8.73
C TRP A 13 12.73 7.06 8.55
N GLY A 14 13.43 6.53 7.58
CA GLY A 14 14.80 6.97 7.31
C GLY A 14 15.38 6.39 6.04
N VAL A 15 16.53 6.97 5.66
CA VAL A 15 17.37 6.54 4.54
C VAL A 15 18.75 6.24 5.11
N PRO A 16 18.99 5.01 5.61
CA PRO A 16 20.24 4.66 6.30
C PRO A 16 21.44 4.68 5.38
N THR A 17 21.23 4.47 4.10
CA THR A 17 22.23 4.60 3.06
C THR A 17 21.56 5.02 1.76
N LYS A 18 22.32 5.57 0.83
CA LYS A 18 21.89 5.92 -0.51
C LYS A 18 21.17 4.74 -1.16
N GLY A 19 20.01 4.97 -1.75
CA GLY A 19 19.22 3.95 -2.43
C GLY A 19 18.46 2.97 -1.52
N LEU A 20 18.51 3.11 -0.19
CA LEU A 20 17.74 2.28 0.74
C LEU A 20 16.89 3.16 1.66
N SER A 21 15.61 2.87 1.76
CA SER A 21 14.68 3.55 2.66
C SER A 21 13.86 2.57 3.48
N TYR A 22 13.45 2.98 4.66
CA TYR A 22 12.54 2.22 5.50
C TYR A 22 11.50 3.13 6.17
N GLY A 23 10.40 2.55 6.53
CA GLY A 23 9.36 3.19 7.34
C GLY A 23 8.69 2.17 8.25
N LEU A 24 8.41 2.58 9.47
CA LEU A 24 7.62 1.83 10.45
C LEU A 24 6.60 2.79 11.05
N ALA A 25 5.33 2.44 10.99
CA ALA A 25 4.25 3.28 11.49
C ALA A 25 3.30 2.49 12.38
N LEU A 26 2.80 3.17 13.41
CA LEU A 26 1.66 2.74 14.21
C LEU A 26 0.54 3.73 13.96
N SER A 27 -0.58 3.26 13.39
CA SER A 27 -1.71 4.10 13.02
C SER A 27 -3.03 3.58 13.55
N THR A 28 -4.04 4.43 13.53
CA THR A 28 -5.39 4.04 13.96
C THR A 28 -6.08 3.06 13.01
N GLY A 29 -5.64 2.99 11.74
CA GLY A 29 -6.16 2.06 10.73
C GLY A 29 -7.59 2.34 10.25
N GLN A 30 -8.19 3.47 10.63
CA GLN A 30 -9.59 3.78 10.35
C GLN A 30 -9.81 4.92 9.36
N GLY A 31 -8.73 5.54 8.90
CA GLY A 31 -8.78 6.72 8.05
C GLY A 31 -9.02 8.03 8.82
N LYS A 32 -8.94 9.14 8.09
CA LYS A 32 -8.92 10.50 8.66
C LYS A 32 -10.20 10.88 9.43
N ASN A 33 -11.34 10.38 9.00
CA ASN A 33 -12.65 10.90 9.42
C ASN A 33 -13.37 10.03 10.46
N ASN A 34 -12.76 8.97 10.96
CA ASN A 34 -13.35 8.15 11.98
C ASN A 34 -13.07 8.69 13.39
N ASN A 35 -14.09 8.63 14.22
CA ASN A 35 -14.00 9.03 15.62
C ASN A 35 -13.48 7.85 16.46
N ASP A 36 -12.19 7.80 16.67
CA ASP A 36 -11.50 6.71 17.37
C ASP A 36 -11.93 6.51 18.82
N LEU A 37 -12.59 7.52 19.40
CA LEU A 37 -13.08 7.47 20.78
C LEU A 37 -14.36 6.63 20.93
N VAL A 38 -15.05 6.32 19.84
CA VAL A 38 -16.35 5.65 19.86
C VAL A 38 -16.31 4.23 19.26
N SER A 39 -15.30 3.91 18.47
CA SER A 39 -15.18 2.60 17.87
C SER A 39 -14.37 1.67 18.78
N ALA A 40 -15.04 0.68 19.36
CA ALA A 40 -14.37 -0.43 20.01
C ALA A 40 -13.57 -1.24 18.96
N LYS A 41 -12.31 -0.90 18.85
CA LYS A 41 -11.37 -1.48 17.90
C LYS A 41 -10.41 -2.40 18.65
N ALA A 42 -10.13 -3.57 18.09
CA ALA A 42 -9.31 -4.55 18.77
C ALA A 42 -7.83 -4.13 18.83
N LYS A 43 -7.25 -3.62 17.75
CA LYS A 43 -5.84 -3.17 17.70
C LYS A 43 -5.60 -2.09 16.65
N ASN A 44 -4.55 -1.31 16.88
CA ASN A 44 -4.04 -0.34 15.90
C ASN A 44 -3.30 -1.06 14.75
N ASP A 45 -3.17 -0.39 13.62
CA ASP A 45 -2.40 -0.90 12.49
C ASP A 45 -0.90 -0.68 12.73
N LEU A 46 -0.14 -1.76 12.66
CA LEU A 46 1.31 -1.72 12.51
C LEU A 46 1.64 -1.82 11.02
N ILE A 47 2.42 -0.89 10.52
CA ILE A 47 2.76 -0.81 9.09
C ILE A 47 4.28 -0.74 8.96
N GLY A 48 4.85 -1.62 8.16
CA GLY A 48 6.27 -1.63 7.83
C GLY A 48 6.48 -1.54 6.32
N ARG A 49 7.50 -0.80 5.91
CA ARG A 49 7.96 -0.74 4.52
C ARG A 49 9.47 -0.67 4.46
N VAL A 50 10.05 -1.39 3.51
CA VAL A 50 11.44 -1.24 3.08
C VAL A 50 11.46 -1.13 1.56
N ALA A 51 12.26 -0.21 1.04
CA ALA A 51 12.40 -0.07 -0.40
C ALA A 51 13.86 0.26 -0.76
N THR A 52 14.27 -0.22 -1.92
CA THR A 52 15.62 0.00 -2.43
C THR A 52 15.60 0.39 -3.91
N ASN A 53 16.45 1.34 -4.26
CA ASN A 53 16.86 1.57 -5.63
C ASN A 53 18.24 0.92 -5.83
N VAL A 54 18.22 -0.29 -6.39
CA VAL A 54 19.45 -1.09 -6.61
C VAL A 54 20.43 -0.35 -7.52
N SER A 55 19.95 0.34 -8.55
CA SER A 55 20.79 1.13 -9.45
C SER A 55 21.56 2.21 -8.69
N GLU A 56 20.95 2.81 -7.68
CA GLU A 56 21.60 3.82 -6.86
C GLU A 56 22.64 3.23 -5.90
N LEU A 57 22.37 2.03 -5.35
CA LEU A 57 23.35 1.31 -4.52
C LEU A 57 24.65 0.99 -5.27
N ILE A 58 24.57 0.73 -6.58
CA ILE A 58 25.73 0.42 -7.42
C ILE A 58 26.19 1.60 -8.28
N ASP A 59 25.79 2.83 -7.95
CA ASP A 59 26.13 4.08 -8.64
C ASP A 59 25.78 4.14 -10.15
N GLN A 60 24.78 3.38 -10.56
CA GLN A 60 24.23 3.45 -11.92
C GLN A 60 23.33 4.67 -12.08
N LYS A 61 23.76 5.64 -12.94
CA LYS A 61 23.10 6.95 -13.04
C LYS A 61 21.96 7.00 -14.08
N ASP A 62 22.01 6.15 -15.09
CA ASP A 62 21.09 6.21 -16.23
C ASP A 62 19.88 5.25 -16.09
N THR A 63 19.84 4.48 -15.02
CA THR A 63 18.79 3.49 -14.78
C THR A 63 18.18 3.64 -13.41
N VAL A 64 16.95 3.13 -13.24
CA VAL A 64 16.31 2.90 -11.95
C VAL A 64 15.91 1.44 -11.89
N LEU A 65 16.29 0.77 -10.83
CA LEU A 65 15.75 -0.54 -10.45
C LEU A 65 15.27 -0.43 -9.00
N HIS A 66 14.00 -0.08 -8.86
CA HIS A 66 13.34 0.04 -7.57
C HIS A 66 12.61 -1.25 -7.21
N VAL A 67 12.74 -1.67 -5.97
CA VAL A 67 11.96 -2.75 -5.35
C VAL A 67 11.53 -2.29 -3.98
N GLY A 68 10.23 -2.41 -3.69
CA GLY A 68 9.64 -2.12 -2.40
C GLY A 68 8.88 -3.32 -1.85
N LEU A 69 8.97 -3.50 -0.54
CA LEU A 69 8.20 -4.49 0.22
C LEU A 69 7.45 -3.78 1.33
N SER A 70 6.19 -4.12 1.52
CA SER A 70 5.35 -3.56 2.57
C SER A 70 4.56 -4.64 3.28
N TYR A 71 4.32 -4.41 4.55
CA TYR A 71 3.49 -5.27 5.40
C TYR A 71 2.66 -4.41 6.34
N SER A 72 1.41 -4.81 6.58
CA SER A 72 0.63 -4.23 7.65
C SER A 72 -0.27 -5.26 8.32
N ASP A 73 -0.42 -5.11 9.61
CA ASP A 73 -1.30 -5.90 10.46
C ASP A 73 -2.13 -4.98 11.36
N GLY A 74 -3.42 -5.23 11.46
CA GLY A 74 -4.32 -4.41 12.25
C GLY A 74 -5.74 -4.97 12.30
N SER A 75 -6.67 -4.20 12.84
CA SER A 75 -8.07 -4.57 12.89
C SER A 75 -8.97 -3.49 12.31
N LEU A 76 -10.12 -3.90 11.82
CA LEU A 76 -11.17 -3.03 11.30
C LEU A 76 -12.34 -2.95 12.27
N PRO A 77 -13.08 -1.83 12.27
CA PRO A 77 -14.33 -1.74 13.01
C PRO A 77 -15.35 -2.76 12.49
N ALA A 78 -16.28 -3.13 13.35
CA ALA A 78 -17.41 -3.96 12.96
C ALA A 78 -18.16 -3.34 11.77
N ASN A 79 -18.68 -4.20 10.88
CA ASN A 79 -19.45 -3.80 9.69
C ASN A 79 -18.64 -2.98 8.64
N PHE A 80 -17.37 -3.26 8.51
CA PHE A 80 -16.57 -2.70 7.42
C PHE A 80 -17.05 -3.20 6.06
N GLY A 81 -17.16 -2.29 5.08
CA GLY A 81 -17.45 -2.61 3.68
C GLY A 81 -16.28 -2.17 2.78
N LEU A 82 -15.92 -3.01 1.84
CA LEU A 82 -14.92 -2.70 0.82
C LEU A 82 -15.61 -2.47 -0.52
N SER A 83 -15.54 -1.25 -1.02
CA SER A 83 -16.15 -0.85 -2.30
C SER A 83 -15.15 -0.10 -3.16
N GLN A 84 -15.07 -0.46 -4.42
CA GLN A 84 -14.23 0.21 -5.42
C GLN A 84 -15.06 0.69 -6.60
N ARG A 85 -14.79 1.92 -7.02
CA ARG A 85 -15.38 2.54 -8.20
C ARG A 85 -14.33 2.70 -9.29
N THR A 86 -14.78 2.72 -10.55
CA THR A 86 -13.93 3.12 -11.67
C THR A 86 -13.36 4.53 -11.43
N GLU A 87 -12.20 4.84 -12.01
CA GLU A 87 -11.57 6.17 -11.90
C GLU A 87 -12.48 7.30 -12.37
N ALA A 88 -13.29 7.05 -13.38
CA ALA A 88 -14.32 7.97 -13.85
C ALA A 88 -15.48 8.17 -12.86
N ARG A 89 -15.42 7.59 -11.66
CA ARG A 89 -16.40 7.70 -10.56
C ARG A 89 -17.84 7.28 -10.91
N GLY A 90 -18.03 6.59 -12.03
CA GLY A 90 -19.36 6.26 -12.53
C GLY A 90 -19.91 4.95 -11.99
N VAL A 91 -19.12 3.89 -11.99
CA VAL A 91 -19.60 2.53 -11.74
C VAL A 91 -18.82 1.88 -10.61
N THR A 92 -19.53 1.31 -9.63
CA THR A 92 -18.93 0.42 -8.64
C THR A 92 -18.73 -0.94 -9.30
N PHE A 93 -17.49 -1.33 -9.55
CA PHE A 93 -17.16 -2.61 -10.18
C PHE A 93 -16.80 -3.71 -9.16
N PHE A 94 -16.50 -3.33 -7.93
CA PHE A 94 -16.17 -4.24 -6.87
C PHE A 94 -16.85 -3.79 -5.57
N ASN A 95 -17.61 -4.68 -4.97
CA ASN A 95 -18.31 -4.40 -3.73
C ASN A 95 -18.40 -5.68 -2.90
N VAL A 96 -17.63 -5.75 -1.83
CA VAL A 96 -17.76 -6.77 -0.80
C VAL A 96 -18.43 -6.12 0.39
N GLN A 97 -19.71 -6.37 0.54
CA GLN A 97 -20.46 -5.94 1.70
C GLN A 97 -20.30 -6.95 2.84
N ASN A 98 -20.26 -6.41 4.06
CA ASN A 98 -20.31 -7.15 5.30
C ASN A 98 -19.09 -8.05 5.58
N PHE A 99 -17.95 -7.41 5.81
CA PHE A 99 -17.04 -7.92 6.81
C PHE A 99 -17.70 -7.64 8.18
N SER A 100 -18.78 -8.36 8.48
CA SER A 100 -19.49 -8.18 9.74
C SER A 100 -18.83 -9.01 10.82
N GLY A 101 -18.84 -8.51 12.02
CA GLY A 101 -18.34 -9.20 13.19
C GLY A 101 -17.67 -8.25 14.18
N THR A 102 -17.44 -8.73 15.36
CA THR A 102 -16.55 -8.12 16.34
C THR A 102 -15.13 -8.56 15.99
N ASN A 103 -14.19 -7.63 15.83
CA ASN A 103 -12.77 -7.92 15.60
C ASN A 103 -12.47 -8.54 14.22
N VAL A 104 -12.70 -7.79 13.18
CA VAL A 104 -12.19 -8.14 11.85
C VAL A 104 -10.68 -7.84 11.83
N GLU A 105 -9.87 -8.87 11.81
CA GLU A 105 -8.43 -8.76 11.63
C GLU A 105 -8.10 -8.58 10.14
N ARG A 106 -7.08 -7.78 9.87
CA ARG A 106 -6.63 -7.50 8.51
C ARG A 106 -5.11 -7.52 8.43
N THR A 107 -4.59 -8.42 7.61
CA THR A 107 -3.17 -8.46 7.24
C THR A 107 -3.02 -8.09 5.77
N ARG A 108 -2.03 -7.28 5.42
CA ARG A 108 -1.72 -6.92 4.03
C ARG A 108 -0.23 -7.05 3.76
N MET A 109 0.08 -7.52 2.58
CA MET A 109 1.44 -7.58 2.04
C MET A 109 1.45 -6.92 0.67
N GLY A 110 2.50 -6.16 0.37
CA GLY A 110 2.66 -5.51 -0.92
C GLY A 110 4.09 -5.63 -1.42
N VAL A 111 4.20 -5.79 -2.74
CA VAL A 111 5.46 -5.72 -3.48
C VAL A 111 5.28 -4.74 -4.61
N ASP A 112 6.17 -3.77 -4.71
CA ASP A 112 6.20 -2.84 -5.82
C ASP A 112 7.59 -2.80 -6.48
N THR A 113 7.59 -2.56 -7.77
CA THR A 113 8.83 -2.48 -8.57
C THR A 113 8.71 -1.43 -9.65
N ALA A 114 9.83 -0.79 -9.96
CA ALA A 114 9.95 0.07 -11.13
C ALA A 114 11.33 -0.11 -11.78
N LEU A 115 11.30 -0.33 -13.08
CA LEU A 115 12.47 -0.38 -13.94
C LEU A 115 12.41 0.81 -14.91
N ALA A 116 13.42 1.66 -14.90
CA ALA A 116 13.51 2.75 -15.86
C ALA A 116 14.88 2.75 -16.55
N TRP A 117 14.84 2.95 -17.87
CA TRP A 117 16.02 3.10 -18.70
C TRP A 117 15.77 4.19 -19.76
N GLY A 118 16.53 5.26 -19.67
CA GLY A 118 16.32 6.42 -20.52
C GLY A 118 14.88 6.97 -20.39
N PRO A 119 14.17 7.18 -21.49
CA PRO A 119 12.81 7.72 -21.49
C PRO A 119 11.71 6.68 -21.24
N VAL A 120 12.06 5.42 -21.01
CA VAL A 120 11.08 4.34 -20.81
C VAL A 120 11.07 3.90 -19.34
N LYS A 121 9.87 3.73 -18.77
CA LYS A 121 9.65 3.17 -17.45
C LYS A 121 8.59 2.06 -17.49
N LEU A 122 8.91 0.94 -16.86
CA LEU A 122 7.96 -0.12 -16.51
C LEU A 122 7.80 -0.12 -14.99
N GLN A 123 6.58 -0.11 -14.50
CA GLN A 123 6.31 -0.28 -13.08
C GLN A 123 5.13 -1.21 -12.83
N GLY A 124 5.10 -1.77 -11.63
CA GLY A 124 3.99 -2.61 -11.21
C GLY A 124 3.94 -2.76 -9.70
N GLU A 125 2.78 -3.15 -9.23
CA GLU A 125 2.52 -3.43 -7.83
C GLU A 125 1.63 -4.67 -7.70
N TYR A 126 1.88 -5.44 -6.68
CA TYR A 126 1.04 -6.54 -6.23
C TYR A 126 0.74 -6.37 -4.75
N VAL A 127 -0.54 -6.45 -4.40
CA VAL A 127 -1.02 -6.36 -3.00
C VAL A 127 -1.90 -7.57 -2.71
N ALA A 128 -1.60 -8.27 -1.63
CA ALA A 128 -2.45 -9.29 -1.05
C ALA A 128 -2.96 -8.81 0.32
N ALA A 129 -4.25 -9.00 0.56
CA ALA A 129 -4.91 -8.67 1.81
C ALA A 129 -5.73 -9.87 2.29
N ASN A 130 -5.54 -10.26 3.54
CA ASN A 130 -6.32 -11.27 4.22
C ASN A 130 -7.21 -10.62 5.29
N TYR A 131 -8.45 -11.04 5.35
CA TYR A 131 -9.45 -10.57 6.31
C TYR A 131 -10.04 -11.75 7.07
N GLN A 132 -9.87 -11.75 8.38
CA GLN A 132 -10.38 -12.80 9.26
C GLN A 132 -11.35 -12.21 10.28
N GLY A 133 -12.45 -12.91 10.50
CA GLY A 133 -13.47 -12.48 11.45
C GLY A 133 -14.46 -13.57 11.78
N SER A 134 -15.41 -13.27 12.66
CA SER A 134 -16.49 -14.17 13.00
C SER A 134 -17.84 -13.47 13.05
N VAL A 135 -18.87 -14.13 12.53
CA VAL A 135 -20.24 -13.66 12.52
C VAL A 135 -21.13 -14.74 13.11
N SER A 136 -21.87 -14.43 14.16
CA SER A 136 -22.82 -15.36 14.80
C SER A 136 -22.21 -16.75 15.10
N GLY A 137 -20.96 -16.79 15.53
CA GLY A 137 -20.25 -18.03 15.85
C GLY A 137 -19.60 -18.75 14.67
N SER A 138 -19.78 -18.28 13.43
CA SER A 138 -19.09 -18.80 12.26
C SER A 138 -17.91 -17.92 11.90
N SER A 139 -16.71 -18.51 11.82
CA SER A 139 -15.50 -17.80 11.36
C SER A 139 -15.45 -17.73 9.84
N TYR A 140 -14.86 -16.67 9.32
CA TYR A 140 -14.54 -16.53 7.90
C TYR A 140 -13.09 -16.09 7.73
N ASP A 141 -12.52 -16.48 6.60
CA ASP A 141 -11.20 -16.08 6.12
C ASP A 141 -11.33 -15.72 4.64
N ARG A 142 -10.88 -14.52 4.25
CA ARG A 142 -11.04 -14.01 2.90
C ARG A 142 -9.77 -13.35 2.40
N ASP A 143 -9.26 -13.85 1.29
CA ASP A 143 -8.13 -13.28 0.57
C ASP A 143 -8.62 -12.38 -0.57
N ILE A 144 -8.00 -11.22 -0.67
CA ILE A 144 -8.21 -10.28 -1.77
C ILE A 144 -6.84 -9.90 -2.32
N THR A 145 -6.67 -10.06 -3.62
CA THR A 145 -5.46 -9.64 -4.32
C THR A 145 -5.75 -8.56 -5.34
N ALA A 146 -4.82 -7.63 -5.49
CA ALA A 146 -4.85 -6.62 -6.53
C ALA A 146 -3.46 -6.44 -7.11
N TYR A 147 -3.37 -6.21 -8.40
CA TYR A 147 -2.11 -5.93 -9.07
C TYR A 147 -2.33 -5.03 -10.27
N TYR A 148 -1.29 -4.33 -10.64
CA TYR A 148 -1.21 -3.63 -11.91
C TYR A 148 0.21 -3.67 -12.47
N ALA A 149 0.32 -3.43 -13.77
CA ALA A 149 1.58 -3.15 -14.45
C ALA A 149 1.30 -2.04 -15.48
N GLU A 150 2.22 -1.12 -15.59
CA GLU A 150 2.14 -0.04 -16.58
C GLU A 150 3.49 0.24 -17.21
N ILE A 151 3.47 0.68 -18.46
CA ILE A 151 4.61 1.16 -19.21
C ILE A 151 4.39 2.64 -19.54
N MET A 152 5.43 3.44 -19.37
CA MET A 152 5.43 4.85 -19.71
C MET A 152 6.60 5.19 -20.61
N TRP A 153 6.37 6.10 -21.52
CA TRP A 153 7.40 6.59 -22.43
C TRP A 153 7.36 8.13 -22.52
N MET A 154 8.49 8.77 -22.19
CA MET A 154 8.69 10.21 -22.39
C MET A 154 9.01 10.46 -23.86
N LEU A 155 8.04 10.98 -24.62
CA LEU A 155 8.19 11.23 -26.06
C LEU A 155 9.24 12.32 -26.37
N THR A 156 9.48 13.20 -25.43
CA THR A 156 10.46 14.31 -25.50
C THR A 156 11.89 13.87 -25.13
N GLY A 157 12.06 12.62 -24.68
CA GLY A 157 13.35 11.99 -24.49
C GLY A 157 14.01 12.22 -23.13
N GLU A 158 13.32 12.85 -22.16
CA GLU A 158 13.83 13.02 -20.80
C GLU A 158 14.03 11.66 -20.12
N LYS A 159 15.05 11.58 -19.25
CA LYS A 159 15.37 10.36 -18.52
C LYS A 159 14.59 10.30 -17.22
N TYR A 160 13.90 9.19 -16.98
CA TYR A 160 13.22 8.93 -15.70
C TYR A 160 14.17 8.89 -14.50
N ALA A 161 15.41 8.45 -14.69
CA ALA A 161 16.41 8.38 -13.63
C ALA A 161 16.71 9.77 -13.00
N ASP A 162 16.71 10.83 -13.79
CA ASP A 162 16.94 12.18 -13.30
C ASP A 162 15.80 12.69 -12.43
N ALA A 163 14.55 12.44 -12.85
CA ALA A 163 13.36 12.81 -12.08
C ALA A 163 13.24 12.01 -10.78
N TYR A 164 13.58 10.73 -10.80
CA TYR A 164 13.51 9.86 -9.62
C TYR A 164 14.48 10.28 -8.52
N ARG A 165 15.71 10.63 -8.88
CA ARG A 165 16.76 11.05 -7.93
C ARG A 165 16.54 12.41 -7.31
N ASN A 166 15.86 13.31 -8.02
CA ASN A 166 15.58 14.65 -7.51
C ASN A 166 14.46 14.67 -6.45
N ASN A 167 13.78 13.54 -6.23
CA ASN A 167 12.63 13.42 -5.33
C ASN A 167 12.88 12.45 -4.15
N THR A 168 14.10 11.97 -3.96
CA THR A 168 14.49 11.06 -2.86
C THR A 168 15.34 11.74 -1.80
#